data_8a0a33f1ad8e5c0caf17b29aaa3991ab
#
_entry.id   8a0a33f1ad8e5c0caf17b29aaa3991ab
#
_cell.length_a   1.000
_cell.length_b   1.000
_cell.length_c   1.000
_cell.angle_alpha   90.00
_cell.angle_beta   90.00
_cell.angle_gamma   90.00
#
_symmetry.space_group_name_H-M   'P 1'
#
loop_
_entity.id
_entity.type
_entity.pdbx_description
1 polymer ?
#
loop_
_entity_poly.entity_id
_entity_poly.type
_entity_poly.pdbx_seq_one_letter_code
_entity_poly.pdbx_strand_id
1 'polypeptide(L)'
;TPVATVDAIFRGMGTAAAPSGIRLMGGDTCRGERLTLCLTVVGAVGRGKPVSRGGARPGDLLYVTGSPGWSRLGLALLRGGRPSRPSGWRREAMRAHLRPEARWREGRAAARSGAVAAMIDVSDGILTDLSHLLERDGLGAVLAEESFPASRSFRAASAALGVDPLVAFLGGGEDYELLMAVRPARRASFLRAARSFPSGATRIGAVTKAPGIRVRRVDGSWLEGAALPSGFGHFPPPKRRTR
;
A
#
# COMPACT_ATOMS: atom_id res chain seq x y z
N THR A 1 -26.45 19.40 -1.16
CA THR A 1 -26.10 18.44 -0.09
C THR A 1 -26.74 18.89 1.22
N PRO A 2 -27.52 18.03 1.92
CA PRO A 2 -28.12 18.38 3.21
C PRO A 2 -27.07 18.68 4.28
N VAL A 3 -27.37 19.61 5.21
CA VAL A 3 -26.46 19.96 6.34
C VAL A 3 -26.09 18.70 7.15
N ALA A 4 -27.06 17.83 7.42
CA ALA A 4 -26.82 16.57 8.15
C ALA A 4 -25.75 15.66 7.48
N THR A 5 -25.64 15.69 6.15
CA THR A 5 -24.59 14.97 5.42
C THR A 5 -23.23 15.61 5.66
N VAL A 6 -23.14 16.93 5.62
CA VAL A 6 -21.90 17.66 5.91
C VAL A 6 -21.44 17.38 7.33
N ASP A 7 -22.34 17.47 8.32
CA ASP A 7 -22.04 17.13 9.72
C ASP A 7 -21.57 15.68 9.89
N ALA A 8 -22.17 14.73 9.16
CA ALA A 8 -21.73 13.33 9.20
C ALA A 8 -20.33 13.16 8.65
N ILE A 9 -19.96 13.89 7.59
CA ILE A 9 -18.60 13.90 7.01
C ILE A 9 -17.61 14.42 8.04
N PHE A 10 -17.86 15.57 8.66
CA PHE A 10 -16.96 16.14 9.66
C PHE A 10 -16.82 15.25 10.90
N ARG A 11 -17.90 14.63 11.37
CA ARG A 11 -17.83 13.63 12.45
C ARG A 11 -16.98 12.42 12.05
N GLY A 12 -17.14 11.94 10.81
CA GLY A 12 -16.33 10.85 10.27
C GLY A 12 -14.84 11.20 10.21
N MET A 13 -14.49 12.39 9.73
CA MET A 13 -13.13 12.92 9.74
C MET A 13 -12.54 12.99 11.15
N GLY A 14 -13.30 13.54 12.12
CA GLY A 14 -12.87 13.62 13.52
C GLY A 14 -12.61 12.23 14.12
N THR A 15 -13.47 11.26 13.84
CA THR A 15 -13.33 9.87 14.29
C THR A 15 -12.08 9.23 13.70
N ALA A 16 -11.79 9.45 12.43
CA ALA A 16 -10.61 8.91 11.75
C ALA A 16 -9.31 9.57 12.23
N ALA A 17 -9.33 10.87 12.53
CA ALA A 17 -8.19 11.65 12.96
C ALA A 17 -7.79 11.40 14.43
N ALA A 18 -8.76 11.14 15.31
CA ALA A 18 -8.56 11.04 16.75
C ALA A 18 -7.45 10.05 17.19
N PRO A 19 -7.36 8.81 16.65
CA PRO A 19 -6.33 7.86 17.06
C PRO A 19 -4.89 8.32 16.77
N SER A 20 -4.70 9.19 15.77
CA SER A 20 -3.40 9.72 15.38
C SER A 20 -3.06 11.06 16.04
N GLY A 21 -4.00 11.65 16.78
CA GLY A 21 -3.88 12.99 17.37
C GLY A 21 -3.90 14.12 16.35
N ILE A 22 -4.32 13.86 15.12
CA ILE A 22 -4.51 14.89 14.08
C ILE A 22 -5.70 15.76 14.49
N ARG A 23 -5.53 17.08 14.37
CA ARG A 23 -6.59 18.05 14.63
C ARG A 23 -7.15 18.59 13.32
N LEU A 24 -8.46 18.66 13.21
CA LEU A 24 -9.10 19.38 12.14
C LEU A 24 -8.95 20.89 12.43
N MET A 25 -8.20 21.58 11.58
CA MET A 25 -7.84 22.99 11.81
C MET A 25 -8.83 23.95 11.20
N GLY A 26 -9.55 23.54 10.18
CA GLY A 26 -10.52 24.36 9.46
C GLY A 26 -10.73 23.86 8.05
N GLY A 27 -11.38 24.66 7.24
CA GLY A 27 -11.70 24.38 5.85
C GLY A 27 -12.61 25.45 5.29
N ASP A 28 -12.93 25.31 4.02
CA ASP A 28 -13.91 26.13 3.33
C ASP A 28 -15.00 25.24 2.71
N THR A 29 -16.20 25.80 2.58
CA THR A 29 -17.34 25.12 1.98
C THR A 29 -17.95 26.03 0.93
N CYS A 30 -17.86 25.64 -0.32
CA CYS A 30 -18.41 26.37 -1.44
C CYS A 30 -19.49 25.59 -2.18
N ARG A 31 -20.29 26.29 -2.96
CA ARG A 31 -21.31 25.70 -3.83
C ARG A 31 -20.63 25.01 -5.01
N GLY A 32 -21.06 23.78 -5.33
CA GLY A 32 -20.59 23.02 -6.47
C GLY A 32 -21.68 22.11 -7.04
N GLU A 33 -21.53 21.68 -8.27
CA GLU A 33 -22.47 20.76 -8.95
C GLU A 33 -22.42 19.35 -8.34
N ARG A 34 -21.26 18.93 -7.84
CA ARG A 34 -21.02 17.63 -7.23
C ARG A 34 -20.39 17.79 -5.86
N LEU A 35 -20.70 16.86 -4.97
CA LEU A 35 -19.99 16.77 -3.70
C LEU A 35 -18.54 16.38 -3.94
N THR A 36 -17.65 17.32 -3.69
CA THR A 36 -16.20 17.12 -3.79
C THR A 36 -15.56 17.41 -2.44
N LEU A 37 -14.67 16.53 -1.99
CA LEU A 37 -13.90 16.68 -0.75
C LEU A 37 -12.42 16.75 -1.12
N CYS A 38 -11.75 17.82 -0.68
CA CYS A 38 -10.31 17.98 -0.81
C CYS A 38 -9.72 18.10 0.59
N LEU A 39 -8.82 17.18 0.96
CA LEU A 39 -8.19 17.18 2.26
C LEU A 39 -6.71 17.54 2.12
N THR A 40 -6.28 18.51 2.93
CA THR A 40 -4.88 18.88 3.07
C THR A 40 -4.40 18.47 4.45
N VAL A 41 -3.32 17.70 4.51
CA VAL A 41 -2.69 17.28 5.77
C VAL A 41 -1.35 17.98 5.90
N VAL A 42 -1.16 18.69 7.02
CA VAL A 42 0.10 19.37 7.34
C VAL A 42 0.74 18.69 8.54
N GLY A 43 2.04 18.44 8.45
CA GLY A 43 2.81 17.80 9.50
C GLY A 43 4.20 18.40 9.63
N ALA A 44 4.89 18.06 10.71
CA ALA A 44 6.25 18.46 10.96
C ALA A 44 7.16 17.24 11.15
N VAL A 45 8.36 17.31 10.60
CA VAL A 45 9.40 16.30 10.77
C VAL A 45 10.66 16.97 11.33
N GLY A 46 11.40 16.24 12.17
CA GLY A 46 12.66 16.73 12.71
C GLY A 46 13.66 17.09 11.60
N ARG A 47 14.42 18.17 11.81
CA ARG A 47 15.39 18.67 10.82
C ARG A 47 16.36 17.55 10.39
N GLY A 48 16.53 17.36 9.08
CA GLY A 48 17.42 16.34 8.50
C GLY A 48 16.92 14.90 8.65
N LYS A 49 15.65 14.68 9.03
CA LYS A 49 15.09 13.35 9.28
C LYS A 49 13.87 12.95 8.40
N PRO A 50 13.60 13.62 7.25
CA PRO A 50 12.52 13.13 6.39
C PRO A 50 12.92 11.79 5.77
N VAL A 51 11.99 10.85 5.74
CA VAL A 51 12.09 9.66 4.89
C VAL A 51 11.28 9.97 3.65
N SER A 52 11.98 10.09 2.53
CA SER A 52 11.36 10.42 1.24
C SER A 52 11.02 9.17 0.44
N ARG A 53 10.32 9.33 -0.66
CA ARG A 53 10.05 8.28 -1.63
C ARG A 53 11.32 7.84 -2.39
N GLY A 54 12.27 8.74 -2.61
CA GLY A 54 13.57 8.44 -3.23
C GLY A 54 14.68 8.23 -2.21
N GLY A 55 15.83 7.70 -2.68
CA GLY A 55 17.04 7.49 -1.87
C GLY A 55 17.32 6.02 -1.56
N ALA A 56 16.59 5.08 -2.16
CA ALA A 56 16.94 3.67 -2.17
C ALA A 56 18.30 3.45 -2.85
N ARG A 57 18.97 2.34 -2.56
CA ARG A 57 20.24 1.93 -3.18
C ARG A 57 20.23 0.44 -3.50
N PRO A 58 20.99 -0.01 -4.50
CA PRO A 58 21.17 -1.43 -4.74
C PRO A 58 21.57 -2.17 -3.46
N GLY A 59 20.95 -3.32 -3.21
CA GLY A 59 21.13 -4.11 -2.00
C GLY A 59 20.20 -3.77 -0.83
N ASP A 60 19.46 -2.65 -0.88
CA ASP A 60 18.45 -2.35 0.14
C ASP A 60 17.37 -3.44 0.15
N LEU A 61 16.93 -3.81 1.36
CA LEU A 61 15.93 -4.85 1.56
C LEU A 61 14.53 -4.23 1.47
N LEU A 62 13.65 -4.84 0.69
CA LEU A 62 12.28 -4.38 0.54
C LEU A 62 11.38 -5.05 1.57
N TYR A 63 10.69 -4.23 2.35
CA TYR A 63 9.71 -4.66 3.35
C TYR A 63 8.36 -4.04 3.06
N VAL A 64 7.30 -4.77 3.36
CA VAL A 64 5.92 -4.27 3.32
C VAL A 64 5.24 -4.52 4.67
N THR A 65 4.42 -3.59 5.13
CA THR A 65 3.56 -3.79 6.30
C THR A 65 2.33 -4.62 5.94
N GLY A 66 1.73 -5.27 6.92
CA GLY A 66 0.46 -5.98 6.77
C GLY A 66 0.46 -7.05 5.69
N SER A 67 -0.65 -7.15 4.98
CA SER A 67 -0.87 -8.13 3.92
C SER A 67 -1.61 -7.45 2.75
N PRO A 68 -0.89 -6.80 1.83
CA PRO A 68 -1.48 -6.18 0.64
C PRO A 68 -2.30 -7.16 -0.20
N GLY A 69 -3.27 -6.62 -0.93
CA GLY A 69 -4.19 -7.38 -1.77
C GLY A 69 -5.55 -7.69 -1.14
N TRP A 70 -5.70 -7.52 0.18
CA TRP A 70 -7.01 -7.70 0.81
C TRP A 70 -8.04 -6.69 0.33
N SER A 71 -7.65 -5.45 0.02
CA SER A 71 -8.54 -4.45 -0.56
C SER A 71 -9.09 -4.88 -1.92
N ARG A 72 -8.24 -5.44 -2.79
CA ARG A 72 -8.66 -5.99 -4.08
C ARG A 72 -9.69 -7.13 -3.92
N LEU A 73 -9.48 -8.03 -2.96
CA LEU A 73 -10.46 -9.09 -2.65
C LEU A 73 -11.77 -8.51 -2.13
N GLY A 74 -11.70 -7.45 -1.32
CA GLY A 74 -12.87 -6.70 -0.85
C GLY A 74 -13.67 -6.08 -1.98
N LEU A 75 -12.99 -5.43 -2.94
CA LEU A 75 -13.61 -4.86 -4.13
C LEU A 75 -14.26 -5.95 -5.00
N ALA A 76 -13.58 -7.07 -5.22
CA ALA A 76 -14.13 -8.19 -5.98
C ALA A 76 -15.40 -8.76 -5.32
N LEU A 77 -15.38 -8.91 -4.00
CA LEU A 77 -16.55 -9.33 -3.22
C LEU A 77 -17.72 -8.35 -3.34
N LEU A 78 -17.46 -7.05 -3.27
CA LEU A 78 -18.49 -6.00 -3.35
C LEU A 78 -19.12 -5.90 -4.75
N ARG A 79 -18.34 -6.15 -5.81
CA ARG A 79 -18.84 -6.21 -7.19
C ARG A 79 -19.77 -7.41 -7.43
N GLY A 80 -19.55 -8.51 -6.71
CA GLY A 80 -20.44 -9.69 -6.74
C GLY A 80 -21.69 -9.56 -5.87
N GLY A 81 -21.89 -8.40 -5.21
CA GLY A 81 -22.99 -8.15 -4.28
C GLY A 81 -22.54 -8.17 -2.82
N ARG A 82 -22.91 -7.15 -2.07
CA ARG A 82 -22.51 -6.98 -0.66
C ARG A 82 -23.19 -8.02 0.24
N PRO A 83 -22.44 -8.89 0.96
CA PRO A 83 -23.04 -9.80 1.91
C PRO A 83 -23.74 -9.05 3.05
N SER A 84 -24.95 -9.46 3.43
CA SER A 84 -25.71 -8.84 4.51
C SER A 84 -25.04 -9.03 5.88
N ARG A 85 -24.42 -10.18 6.10
CA ARG A 85 -23.72 -10.54 7.35
C ARG A 85 -22.37 -11.19 7.04
N PRO A 86 -21.34 -10.41 6.69
CA PRO A 86 -20.03 -10.96 6.36
C PRO A 86 -19.35 -11.57 7.60
N SER A 87 -18.75 -12.75 7.46
CA SER A 87 -17.98 -13.44 8.48
C SER A 87 -16.65 -13.93 7.92
N GLY A 88 -15.70 -14.28 8.79
CA GLY A 88 -14.39 -14.78 8.38
C GLY A 88 -13.71 -13.87 7.37
N TRP A 89 -13.12 -14.43 6.31
CA TRP A 89 -12.37 -13.70 5.29
C TRP A 89 -13.21 -12.63 4.57
N ARG A 90 -14.54 -12.80 4.44
CA ARG A 90 -15.40 -11.79 3.82
C ARG A 90 -15.44 -10.50 4.61
N ARG A 91 -15.45 -10.58 5.95
CA ARG A 91 -15.39 -9.42 6.83
C ARG A 91 -14.03 -8.74 6.72
N GLU A 92 -12.95 -9.50 6.68
CA GLU A 92 -11.59 -9.01 6.55
C GLU A 92 -11.40 -8.27 5.21
N ALA A 93 -11.80 -8.88 4.09
CA ALA A 93 -11.72 -8.27 2.77
C ALA A 93 -12.54 -6.97 2.66
N MET A 94 -13.79 -6.98 3.15
CA MET A 94 -14.62 -5.77 3.15
C MET A 94 -14.04 -4.67 4.03
N ARG A 95 -13.49 -5.02 5.20
CA ARG A 95 -12.85 -4.03 6.09
C ARG A 95 -11.63 -3.41 5.41
N ALA A 96 -10.78 -4.22 4.80
CA ALA A 96 -9.58 -3.76 4.12
C ALA A 96 -9.92 -2.74 3.02
N HIS A 97 -10.98 -2.97 2.25
CA HIS A 97 -11.37 -2.06 1.17
C HIS A 97 -12.13 -0.83 1.65
N LEU A 98 -13.12 -1.01 2.53
CA LEU A 98 -14.02 0.09 2.93
C LEU A 98 -13.49 0.95 4.08
N ARG A 99 -12.53 0.45 4.85
CA ARG A 99 -11.96 1.11 6.03
C ARG A 99 -10.49 0.75 6.20
N PRO A 100 -9.62 1.10 5.25
CA PRO A 100 -8.19 0.87 5.36
C PRO A 100 -7.62 1.58 6.59
N GLU A 101 -6.65 0.97 7.22
CA GLU A 101 -5.97 1.54 8.39
C GLU A 101 -4.70 2.27 7.98
N ALA A 102 -4.64 3.57 8.25
CA ALA A 102 -3.43 4.35 8.01
C ALA A 102 -2.26 3.87 8.89
N ARG A 103 -1.12 3.53 8.29
CA ARG A 103 0.08 2.97 8.93
C ARG A 103 0.99 4.04 9.55
N TRP A 104 0.40 5.06 10.16
CA TRP A 104 1.14 6.19 10.71
C TRP A 104 2.07 5.80 11.89
N ARG A 105 1.67 4.81 12.71
CA ARG A 105 2.49 4.30 13.83
C ARG A 105 3.72 3.58 13.30
N GLU A 106 3.52 2.69 12.35
CA GLU A 106 4.56 1.96 11.64
C GLU A 106 5.52 2.91 10.93
N GLY A 107 5.00 3.88 10.17
CA GLY A 107 5.78 4.88 9.47
C GLY A 107 6.66 5.72 10.42
N ARG A 108 6.09 6.17 11.54
CA ARG A 108 6.85 6.91 12.57
C ARG A 108 7.94 6.07 13.23
N ALA A 109 7.64 4.83 13.58
CA ALA A 109 8.61 3.94 14.21
C ALA A 109 9.71 3.53 13.21
N ALA A 110 9.35 3.24 11.95
CA ALA A 110 10.28 2.98 10.87
C ALA A 110 11.24 4.16 10.64
N ALA A 111 10.72 5.37 10.51
CA ALA A 111 11.53 6.58 10.35
C ALA A 111 12.49 6.82 11.54
N ARG A 112 12.01 6.65 12.77
CA ARG A 112 12.83 6.80 13.99
C ARG A 112 13.93 5.75 14.11
N SER A 113 13.80 4.59 13.50
CA SER A 113 14.83 3.56 13.50
C SER A 113 16.12 4.01 12.81
N GLY A 114 16.02 5.02 11.92
CA GLY A 114 17.11 5.49 11.06
C GLY A 114 17.58 4.44 10.05
N ALA A 115 16.83 3.35 9.86
CA ALA A 115 17.18 2.24 8.98
C ALA A 115 16.50 2.33 7.61
N VAL A 116 15.40 3.06 7.50
CA VAL A 116 14.62 3.19 6.27
C VAL A 116 15.21 4.29 5.39
N ALA A 117 15.54 3.94 4.18
CA ALA A 117 16.14 4.83 3.18
C ALA A 117 15.11 5.53 2.31
N ALA A 118 14.04 4.80 1.97
CA ALA A 118 12.91 5.29 1.19
C ALA A 118 11.63 4.59 1.63
N MET A 119 10.49 5.27 1.52
CA MET A 119 9.20 4.74 1.93
C MET A 119 8.08 5.39 1.11
N ILE A 120 7.09 4.57 0.75
CA ILE A 120 5.87 4.97 0.05
C ILE A 120 4.70 4.15 0.61
N ASP A 121 3.48 4.67 0.53
CA ASP A 121 2.27 3.87 0.74
C ASP A 121 1.92 3.02 -0.49
N VAL A 122 1.14 1.96 -0.28
CA VAL A 122 0.65 1.09 -1.35
C VAL A 122 -0.78 1.50 -1.68
N SER A 123 -0.91 2.42 -2.62
CA SER A 123 -2.19 2.97 -3.10
C SER A 123 -2.63 2.39 -4.44
N ASP A 124 -1.71 2.21 -5.39
CA ASP A 124 -1.97 1.72 -6.74
C ASP A 124 -1.53 0.27 -6.96
N GLY A 125 -0.93 -0.33 -5.94
CA GLY A 125 -0.44 -1.69 -5.91
C GLY A 125 1.09 -1.77 -5.82
N ILE A 126 1.58 -2.86 -5.26
CA ILE A 126 3.02 -3.06 -4.96
C ILE A 126 3.91 -2.75 -6.18
N LEU A 127 3.54 -3.21 -7.37
CA LEU A 127 4.40 -3.01 -8.56
C LEU A 127 4.45 -1.55 -8.98
N THR A 128 3.31 -0.87 -8.98
CA THR A 128 3.23 0.55 -9.35
C THR A 128 3.97 1.41 -8.35
N ASP A 129 3.68 1.25 -7.06
CA ASP A 129 4.28 2.06 -6.02
C ASP A 129 5.77 1.76 -5.82
N LEU A 130 6.19 0.49 -6.04
CA LEU A 130 7.60 0.13 -6.08
C LEU A 130 8.32 0.79 -7.26
N SER A 131 7.68 0.86 -8.44
CA SER A 131 8.28 1.58 -9.57
C SER A 131 8.49 3.05 -9.25
N HIS A 132 7.52 3.71 -8.62
CA HIS A 132 7.64 5.11 -8.17
C HIS A 132 8.73 5.32 -7.11
N LEU A 133 8.98 4.33 -6.26
CA LEU A 133 10.05 4.37 -5.27
C LEU A 133 11.45 4.27 -5.92
N LEU A 134 11.56 3.61 -7.07
CA LEU A 134 12.83 3.24 -7.72
C LEU A 134 13.17 4.08 -8.95
N GLU A 135 12.16 4.58 -9.69
CA GLU A 135 12.33 5.21 -11.02
C GLU A 135 13.24 6.43 -11.00
N ARG A 136 13.14 7.26 -9.94
CA ARG A 136 13.95 8.48 -9.81
C ARG A 136 15.44 8.19 -9.84
N ASP A 137 15.84 7.07 -9.27
CA ASP A 137 17.24 6.69 -9.10
C ASP A 137 17.68 5.65 -10.16
N GLY A 138 16.82 5.34 -11.15
CA GLY A 138 17.08 4.39 -12.23
C GLY A 138 17.32 2.95 -11.76
N LEU A 139 16.70 2.57 -10.64
CA LEU A 139 16.89 1.28 -9.97
C LEU A 139 15.80 0.28 -10.37
N GLY A 140 16.05 -0.98 -10.04
CA GLY A 140 15.07 -2.06 -10.15
C GLY A 140 14.91 -2.84 -8.85
N ALA A 141 14.15 -3.93 -8.92
CA ALA A 141 13.95 -4.82 -7.78
C ALA A 141 13.79 -6.27 -8.19
N VAL A 142 14.16 -7.16 -7.28
CA VAL A 142 13.79 -8.57 -7.31
C VAL A 142 12.89 -8.85 -6.12
N LEU A 143 11.69 -9.33 -6.38
CA LEU A 143 10.73 -9.82 -5.39
C LEU A 143 10.72 -11.35 -5.38
N ALA A 144 10.37 -11.95 -4.25
CA ALA A 144 10.32 -13.40 -4.07
C ALA A 144 8.91 -13.81 -3.64
N GLU A 145 8.18 -14.53 -4.48
CA GLU A 145 6.78 -14.93 -4.24
C GLU A 145 6.62 -15.70 -2.93
N GLU A 146 7.57 -16.55 -2.58
CA GLU A 146 7.57 -17.33 -1.34
C GLU A 146 7.58 -16.48 -0.07
N SER A 147 8.00 -15.22 -0.19
CA SER A 147 8.07 -14.26 0.92
C SER A 147 6.78 -13.46 1.10
N PHE A 148 5.80 -13.59 0.22
CA PHE A 148 4.59 -12.79 0.29
C PHE A 148 3.71 -13.22 1.48
N PRO A 149 3.18 -12.27 2.26
CA PRO A 149 2.42 -12.56 3.48
C PRO A 149 0.99 -13.04 3.17
N ALA A 150 0.87 -14.07 2.33
CA ALA A 150 -0.41 -14.67 1.94
C ALA A 150 -0.84 -15.72 2.96
N SER A 151 -1.71 -15.35 3.90
CA SER A 151 -2.29 -16.26 4.89
C SER A 151 -3.17 -17.34 4.25
N ARG A 152 -3.48 -18.41 5.00
CA ARG A 152 -4.47 -19.41 4.56
C ARG A 152 -5.83 -18.77 4.24
N SER A 153 -6.26 -17.80 5.06
CA SER A 153 -7.50 -17.04 4.85
C SER A 153 -7.46 -16.24 3.54
N PHE A 154 -6.33 -15.59 3.23
CA PHE A 154 -6.14 -14.86 1.98
C PHE A 154 -6.23 -15.78 0.75
N ARG A 155 -5.54 -16.92 0.78
CA ARG A 155 -5.60 -17.91 -0.31
C ARG A 155 -7.00 -18.47 -0.52
N ALA A 156 -7.71 -18.78 0.58
CA ALA A 156 -9.09 -19.26 0.52
C ALA A 156 -10.04 -18.19 -0.06
N ALA A 157 -9.86 -16.91 0.32
CA ALA A 157 -10.62 -15.80 -0.22
C ALA A 157 -10.36 -15.60 -1.72
N SER A 158 -9.09 -15.65 -2.13
CA SER A 158 -8.66 -15.56 -3.52
C SER A 158 -9.29 -16.66 -4.38
N ALA A 159 -9.23 -17.92 -3.92
CA ALA A 159 -9.85 -19.05 -4.60
C ALA A 159 -11.37 -18.91 -4.72
N ALA A 160 -12.05 -18.50 -3.63
CA ALA A 160 -13.50 -18.33 -3.62
C ALA A 160 -13.98 -17.19 -4.55
N LEU A 161 -13.13 -16.21 -4.84
CA LEU A 161 -13.44 -15.07 -5.70
C LEU A 161 -12.88 -15.23 -7.12
N GLY A 162 -12.15 -16.31 -7.42
CA GLY A 162 -11.50 -16.51 -8.72
C GLY A 162 -10.38 -15.48 -8.99
N VAL A 163 -9.74 -14.96 -7.95
CA VAL A 163 -8.65 -13.99 -8.05
C VAL A 163 -7.33 -14.70 -7.78
N ASP A 164 -6.36 -14.59 -8.68
CA ASP A 164 -5.02 -15.11 -8.43
C ASP A 164 -4.38 -14.38 -7.22
N PRO A 165 -3.90 -15.10 -6.18
CA PRO A 165 -3.26 -14.50 -5.01
C PRO A 165 -2.09 -13.59 -5.34
N LEU A 166 -1.28 -13.95 -6.35
CA LEU A 166 -0.13 -13.17 -6.80
C LEU A 166 -0.59 -11.86 -7.44
N VAL A 167 -1.62 -11.92 -8.28
CA VAL A 167 -2.22 -10.74 -8.91
C VAL A 167 -2.88 -9.83 -7.86
N ALA A 168 -3.52 -10.40 -6.85
CA ALA A 168 -4.09 -9.63 -5.75
C ALA A 168 -3.01 -8.88 -4.96
N PHE A 169 -1.92 -9.56 -4.62
CA PHE A 169 -0.82 -8.98 -3.84
C PHE A 169 -0.04 -7.93 -4.62
N LEU A 170 0.35 -8.23 -5.86
CA LEU A 170 1.23 -7.36 -6.65
C LEU A 170 0.51 -6.18 -7.29
N GLY A 171 -0.70 -6.40 -7.81
CA GLY A 171 -1.47 -5.41 -8.56
C GLY A 171 -2.73 -4.92 -7.85
N GLY A 172 -2.96 -5.31 -6.59
CA GLY A 172 -4.03 -4.78 -5.77
C GLY A 172 -3.70 -3.38 -5.28
N GLY A 173 -4.59 -2.41 -5.45
CA GLY A 173 -4.46 -1.07 -4.89
C GLY A 173 -5.38 -0.85 -3.70
N GLU A 174 -5.33 0.36 -3.12
CA GLU A 174 -6.14 0.83 -1.99
C GLU A 174 -5.92 0.03 -0.69
N ASP A 175 -4.72 -0.57 -0.52
CA ASP A 175 -4.35 -1.26 0.71
C ASP A 175 -3.79 -0.31 1.78
N TYR A 176 -3.18 0.80 1.38
CA TYR A 176 -2.55 1.82 2.24
C TYR A 176 -1.56 1.25 3.27
N GLU A 177 -0.93 0.14 2.88
CA GLU A 177 0.22 -0.41 3.58
C GLU A 177 1.48 0.39 3.24
N LEU A 178 2.58 0.20 3.98
CA LEU A 178 3.85 0.89 3.70
C LEU A 178 4.83 -0.05 3.02
N LEU A 179 5.39 0.40 1.90
CA LEU A 179 6.51 -0.24 1.22
C LEU A 179 7.80 0.53 1.56
N MET A 180 8.82 -0.18 2.04
CA MET A 180 10.03 0.41 2.61
C MET A 180 11.28 -0.22 2.05
N ALA A 181 12.26 0.61 1.68
CA ALA A 181 13.64 0.20 1.40
C ALA A 181 14.49 0.36 2.67
N VAL A 182 15.02 -0.73 3.18
CA VAL A 182 15.74 -0.80 4.46
C VAL A 182 17.21 -1.10 4.22
N ARG A 183 18.10 -0.30 4.77
CA ARG A 183 19.55 -0.50 4.70
C ARG A 183 19.97 -1.84 5.34
N PRO A 184 20.68 -2.73 4.64
CA PRO A 184 21.12 -4.02 5.20
C PRO A 184 21.90 -3.85 6.50
N ALA A 185 22.83 -2.90 6.57
CA ALA A 185 23.63 -2.62 7.76
C ALA A 185 22.81 -2.17 8.97
N ARG A 186 21.58 -1.70 8.77
CA ARG A 186 20.67 -1.25 9.84
C ARG A 186 19.44 -2.15 10.00
N ARG A 187 19.43 -3.32 9.35
CA ARG A 187 18.31 -4.28 9.44
C ARG A 187 17.93 -4.62 10.88
N ALA A 188 18.91 -4.82 11.77
CA ALA A 188 18.63 -5.09 13.17
C ALA A 188 17.86 -3.96 13.88
N SER A 189 18.20 -2.69 13.59
CA SER A 189 17.45 -1.51 14.09
C SER A 189 16.02 -1.48 13.57
N PHE A 190 15.83 -1.74 12.27
CA PHE A 190 14.50 -1.85 11.68
C PHE A 190 13.67 -2.93 12.34
N LEU A 191 14.20 -4.14 12.49
CA LEU A 191 13.47 -5.27 13.08
C LEU A 191 13.10 -5.02 14.55
N ARG A 192 13.95 -4.29 15.30
CA ARG A 192 13.57 -3.85 16.67
C ARG A 192 12.37 -2.90 16.64
N ALA A 193 12.37 -1.92 15.73
CA ALA A 193 11.23 -1.01 15.57
C ALA A 193 9.98 -1.76 15.08
N ALA A 194 10.13 -2.69 14.15
CA ALA A 194 9.04 -3.47 13.57
C ALA A 194 8.32 -4.39 14.57
N ARG A 195 8.94 -4.70 15.73
CA ARG A 195 8.25 -5.40 16.83
C ARG A 195 7.05 -4.62 17.38
N SER A 196 7.03 -3.30 17.21
CA SER A 196 5.91 -2.44 17.63
C SER A 196 4.87 -2.20 16.52
N PHE A 197 5.02 -2.82 15.35
CA PHE A 197 4.08 -2.66 14.25
C PHE A 197 2.86 -3.58 14.46
N PRO A 198 1.65 -3.03 14.68
CA PRO A 198 0.45 -3.86 14.81
C PRO A 198 0.20 -4.72 13.56
N SER A 199 0.56 -4.21 12.38
CA SER A 199 0.42 -4.91 11.09
C SER A 199 1.55 -5.89 10.81
N GLY A 200 2.65 -5.85 11.57
CA GLY A 200 3.89 -6.54 11.23
C GLY A 200 4.63 -5.90 10.05
N ALA A 201 5.75 -6.52 9.66
CA ALA A 201 6.49 -6.16 8.45
C ALA A 201 7.14 -7.41 7.86
N THR A 202 6.94 -7.64 6.58
CA THR A 202 7.47 -8.80 5.86
C THR A 202 8.49 -8.35 4.81
N ARG A 203 9.64 -9.01 4.76
CA ARG A 203 10.60 -8.80 3.68
C ARG A 203 10.10 -9.50 2.43
N ILE A 204 9.96 -8.75 1.33
CA ILE A 204 9.42 -9.26 0.05
C ILE A 204 10.47 -9.30 -1.08
N GLY A 205 11.64 -8.71 -0.87
CA GLY A 205 12.66 -8.67 -1.92
C GLY A 205 13.85 -7.78 -1.58
N ALA A 206 14.52 -7.32 -2.64
CA ALA A 206 15.64 -6.40 -2.58
C ALA A 206 15.73 -5.51 -3.81
N VAL A 207 16.31 -4.31 -3.62
CA VAL A 207 16.61 -3.34 -4.69
C VAL A 207 17.81 -3.82 -5.50
N THR A 208 17.75 -3.65 -6.82
CA THR A 208 18.82 -4.00 -7.76
C THR A 208 19.35 -2.77 -8.50
N LYS A 209 20.59 -2.86 -9.01
CA LYS A 209 21.19 -1.82 -9.84
C LYS A 209 20.54 -1.76 -11.22
N ALA A 210 20.22 -2.93 -11.79
CA ALA A 210 19.56 -3.01 -13.10
C ALA A 210 18.11 -2.54 -12.97
N PRO A 211 17.65 -1.63 -13.84
CA PRO A 211 16.25 -1.18 -13.85
C PRO A 211 15.27 -2.34 -14.11
N GLY A 212 14.01 -2.11 -13.71
CA GLY A 212 12.92 -3.05 -13.89
C GLY A 212 12.65 -3.90 -12.65
N ILE A 213 11.41 -4.38 -12.56
CA ILE A 213 10.98 -5.25 -11.46
C ILE A 213 10.85 -6.67 -12.00
N ARG A 214 11.39 -7.62 -11.25
CA ARG A 214 11.29 -9.06 -11.54
C ARG A 214 10.77 -9.78 -10.32
N VAL A 215 9.91 -10.76 -10.53
CA VAL A 215 9.34 -11.60 -9.47
C VAL A 215 9.80 -13.03 -9.71
N ARG A 216 10.51 -13.59 -8.74
CA ARG A 216 10.85 -15.00 -8.72
C ARG A 216 9.67 -15.79 -8.19
N ARG A 217 9.16 -16.72 -8.99
CA ARG A 217 8.05 -17.59 -8.63
C ARG A 217 8.50 -18.74 -7.72
N VAL A 218 7.54 -19.33 -7.03
CA VAL A 218 7.79 -20.54 -6.18
C VAL A 218 8.36 -21.71 -7.00
N ASP A 219 7.96 -21.87 -8.27
CA ASP A 219 8.46 -22.88 -9.19
C ASP A 219 9.84 -22.57 -9.78
N GLY A 220 10.47 -21.45 -9.37
CA GLY A 220 11.76 -20.97 -9.85
C GLY A 220 11.69 -20.15 -11.14
N SER A 221 10.55 -20.03 -11.79
CA SER A 221 10.36 -19.18 -12.97
C SER A 221 10.38 -17.70 -12.63
N TRP A 222 10.47 -16.85 -13.65
CA TRP A 222 10.51 -15.41 -13.49
C TRP A 222 9.34 -14.74 -14.19
N LEU A 223 8.74 -13.73 -13.53
CA LEU A 223 7.82 -12.79 -14.13
C LEU A 223 8.52 -11.45 -14.26
N GLU A 224 8.50 -10.88 -15.47
CA GLU A 224 9.07 -9.56 -15.76
C GLU A 224 8.35 -8.89 -16.94
N GLY A 225 8.50 -7.59 -17.08
CA GLY A 225 7.91 -6.82 -18.18
C GLY A 225 6.40 -7.00 -18.29
N ALA A 226 5.92 -7.36 -19.49
CA ALA A 226 4.49 -7.52 -19.77
C ALA A 226 3.82 -8.71 -19.06
N ALA A 227 4.60 -9.66 -18.51
CA ALA A 227 4.07 -10.77 -17.73
C ALA A 227 3.69 -10.38 -16.29
N LEU A 228 4.14 -9.21 -15.81
CA LEU A 228 3.78 -8.71 -14.49
C LEU A 228 2.31 -8.26 -14.47
N PRO A 229 1.58 -8.49 -13.37
CA PRO A 229 0.24 -7.94 -13.19
C PRO A 229 0.27 -6.42 -13.30
N SER A 230 -0.71 -5.85 -14.00
CA SER A 230 -0.89 -4.39 -14.01
C SER A 230 -1.48 -3.94 -12.66
N GLY A 231 -0.93 -2.86 -12.11
CA GLY A 231 -1.57 -2.12 -11.01
C GLY A 231 -2.79 -1.33 -11.50
N PHE A 232 -3.38 -0.55 -10.61
CA PHE A 232 -4.47 0.36 -10.97
C PHE A 232 -3.92 1.52 -11.81
N GLY A 233 -4.57 1.81 -12.93
CA GLY A 233 -4.24 2.94 -13.79
C GLY A 233 -5.44 3.87 -13.92
N HIS A 234 -5.28 5.15 -13.56
CA HIS A 234 -6.30 6.19 -13.71
C HIS A 234 -6.63 6.50 -15.18
N PHE A 235 -5.69 6.25 -16.07
CA PHE A 235 -5.84 6.49 -17.50
C PHE A 235 -5.67 5.18 -18.27
N PRO A 236 -6.51 4.95 -19.33
CA PRO A 236 -6.30 3.80 -20.18
C PRO A 236 -4.92 3.91 -20.86
N PRO A 237 -4.23 2.78 -21.10
CA PRO A 237 -2.96 2.80 -21.81
C PRO A 237 -3.15 3.48 -23.19
N PRO A 238 -2.16 4.25 -23.65
CA PRO A 238 -2.25 4.89 -24.95
C PRO A 238 -2.50 3.83 -26.01
N LYS A 239 -3.53 4.03 -26.85
CA LYS A 239 -3.81 3.15 -27.99
C LYS A 239 -2.52 3.07 -28.82
N ARG A 240 -1.94 1.88 -28.97
CA ARG A 240 -0.83 1.67 -29.89
C ARG A 240 -1.30 2.19 -31.28
N ARG A 241 -0.64 3.22 -31.76
CA ARG A 241 -0.81 3.61 -33.16
C ARG A 241 -0.24 2.46 -33.98
N THR A 242 -1.10 1.67 -34.60
CA THR A 242 -0.71 0.78 -35.69
C THR A 242 -0.17 1.67 -36.80
N ARG A 243 1.11 1.55 -37.09
CA ARG A 243 1.73 2.09 -38.30
C ARG A 243 1.35 1.23 -39.49
#